data_a84a4bf03e0d74072931e588700a0fd0
#
_entry.id   a84a4bf03e0d74072931e588700a0fd0
#
_cell.length_a   1.000
_cell.length_b   1.000
_cell.length_c   1.000
_cell.angle_alpha   90.00
_cell.angle_beta   90.00
_cell.angle_gamma   90.00
#
_symmetry.space_group_name_H-M   'P 1'
#
loop_
_entity.id
_entity.type
_entity.pdbx_description
1 polymer ?
#
loop_
_entity_poly.entity_id
_entity_poly.type
_entity_poly.pdbx_seq_one_letter_code
_entity_poly.pdbx_strand_id
1 'polypeptide(L)'
;MFSSLKKNFIIFSVFWLVASATYSGFIAKWGLRDGASDSDYRYGLAQMLNGTAHKPFVYRQFIPTTANIIGDHTPEKFINLVGDNYDNPFKHYALSSKVIDAPAKYKFKWLIVYWMGFFLLLGSLYILRSTLIDFGVSPLAAVFAPCIFSLCIPIIQTGGGYVYDYGELFFMSLAVYLTHKNRPILLLLVVAFATFNKESFLFFIPVLYPFLPKSPLISKTKILYGLQFLVSVSVNLLIKNIYSGNEGKTVEIWFSKNVHRYLNPATYLKFDGSYGLIAPKGVSILTLILIFILVKSAWKYLDDRVRRHCLLALIINLPLFILAGFPNEIRALGFLYISAVFLIAYTIQQYEKNFA
;
A
#
# COMPACT_ATOMS: atom_id res chain seq x y z
N MET A 1 -27.92 10.67 -19.60
CA MET A 1 -26.49 10.78 -19.95
C MET A 1 -25.76 11.88 -19.17
N PHE A 2 -26.20 13.14 -19.17
CA PHE A 2 -25.57 14.25 -18.43
C PHE A 2 -25.46 14.05 -16.91
N SER A 3 -26.46 13.45 -16.27
CA SER A 3 -26.42 13.18 -14.81
C SER A 3 -25.35 12.16 -14.40
N SER A 4 -25.11 11.15 -15.23
CA SER A 4 -24.07 10.14 -15.02
C SER A 4 -22.66 10.73 -15.20
N LEU A 5 -22.45 11.56 -16.21
CA LEU A 5 -21.19 12.27 -16.45
C LEU A 5 -20.85 13.21 -15.29
N LYS A 6 -21.83 14.00 -14.80
CA LYS A 6 -21.67 14.88 -13.65
C LYS A 6 -21.28 14.09 -12.39
N LYS A 7 -21.94 12.96 -12.13
CA LYS A 7 -21.64 12.09 -10.99
C LYS A 7 -20.21 11.53 -11.06
N ASN A 8 -19.79 11.03 -12.24
CA ASN A 8 -18.45 10.48 -12.41
C ASN A 8 -17.37 11.55 -12.27
N PHE A 9 -17.63 12.77 -12.77
CA PHE A 9 -16.73 13.90 -12.60
C PHE A 9 -16.55 14.28 -11.12
N ILE A 10 -17.65 14.34 -10.36
CA ILE A 10 -17.59 14.63 -8.91
C ILE A 10 -16.75 13.56 -8.19
N ILE A 11 -16.98 12.27 -8.46
CA ILE A 11 -16.22 11.18 -7.84
C ILE A 11 -14.74 11.29 -8.21
N PHE A 12 -14.43 11.56 -9.48
CA PHE A 12 -13.06 11.79 -9.92
C PHE A 12 -12.41 12.94 -9.16
N SER A 13 -13.08 14.08 -9.06
CA SER A 13 -12.56 15.26 -8.36
C SER A 13 -12.29 14.97 -6.88
N VAL A 14 -13.21 14.28 -6.20
CA VAL A 14 -13.03 13.88 -4.79
C VAL A 14 -11.84 12.95 -4.63
N PHE A 15 -11.75 11.92 -5.46
CA PHE A 15 -10.64 10.95 -5.38
C PHE A 15 -9.29 11.59 -5.73
N TRP A 16 -9.28 12.47 -6.73
CA TRP A 16 -8.08 13.22 -7.09
C TRP A 16 -7.59 14.10 -5.94
N LEU A 17 -8.48 14.88 -5.32
CA LEU A 17 -8.16 15.74 -4.19
C LEU A 17 -7.65 14.94 -2.99
N VAL A 18 -8.34 13.85 -2.64
CA VAL A 18 -7.94 12.97 -1.53
C VAL A 18 -6.60 12.30 -1.81
N ALA A 19 -6.40 11.75 -3.01
CA ALA A 19 -5.13 11.16 -3.39
C ALA A 19 -4.00 12.20 -3.34
N SER A 20 -4.25 13.42 -3.82
CA SER A 20 -3.28 14.53 -3.77
C SER A 20 -2.91 14.90 -2.35
N ALA A 21 -3.91 15.05 -1.45
CA ALA A 21 -3.67 15.36 -0.04
C ALA A 21 -2.88 14.25 0.66
N THR A 22 -3.29 12.99 0.47
CA THR A 22 -2.60 11.83 1.03
C THR A 22 -1.16 11.73 0.55
N TYR A 23 -0.96 11.85 -0.76
CA TYR A 23 0.37 11.71 -1.36
C TYR A 23 1.28 12.88 -1.00
N SER A 24 0.75 14.10 -0.92
CA SER A 24 1.46 15.26 -0.40
C SER A 24 1.91 15.05 1.06
N GLY A 25 1.02 14.53 1.92
CA GLY A 25 1.37 14.19 3.30
C GLY A 25 2.46 13.12 3.40
N PHE A 26 2.45 12.13 2.51
CA PHE A 26 3.52 11.13 2.41
C PHE A 26 4.85 11.76 1.97
N ILE A 27 4.85 12.52 0.88
CA ILE A 27 6.05 13.17 0.34
C ILE A 27 6.65 14.14 1.36
N ALA A 28 5.81 14.94 2.04
CA ALA A 28 6.27 15.87 3.07
C ALA A 28 6.91 15.16 4.27
N LYS A 29 6.43 13.96 4.63
CA LYS A 29 6.95 13.19 5.77
C LYS A 29 8.16 12.33 5.43
N TRP A 30 8.19 11.71 4.27
CA TRP A 30 9.14 10.65 3.92
C TRP A 30 9.94 10.92 2.65
N GLY A 31 9.49 11.83 1.78
CA GLY A 31 10.02 11.95 0.42
C GLY A 31 9.88 10.65 -0.36
N LEU A 32 10.75 10.45 -1.35
CA LEU A 32 10.94 9.15 -2.00
C LEU A 32 12.20 8.42 -1.48
N ARG A 33 12.68 8.77 -0.29
CA ARG A 33 13.95 8.26 0.26
C ARG A 33 15.13 8.55 -0.66
N ASP A 34 15.27 9.79 -1.06
CA ASP A 34 16.18 10.26 -2.09
C ASP A 34 17.53 10.80 -1.56
N GLY A 35 17.92 10.36 -0.37
CA GLY A 35 19.23 10.66 0.20
C GLY A 35 19.24 11.76 1.26
N ALA A 36 18.07 12.05 1.88
CA ALA A 36 17.95 13.01 2.96
C ALA A 36 18.55 12.54 4.30
N SER A 37 18.85 11.24 4.44
CA SER A 37 19.42 10.66 5.67
C SER A 37 20.57 9.70 5.37
N ASP A 38 21.49 9.53 6.33
CA ASP A 38 22.61 8.58 6.23
C ASP A 38 22.19 7.12 6.04
N SER A 39 20.95 6.78 6.40
CA SER A 39 20.40 5.44 6.21
C SER A 39 19.90 5.17 4.79
N ASP A 40 19.78 6.21 3.95
CA ASP A 40 19.25 6.07 2.58
C ASP A 40 20.15 5.25 1.66
N TYR A 41 21.44 5.09 2.00
CA TYR A 41 22.33 4.15 1.27
C TYR A 41 21.85 2.68 1.37
N ARG A 42 20.98 2.34 2.34
CA ARG A 42 20.42 0.99 2.51
C ARG A 42 19.16 0.78 1.72
N TYR A 43 18.28 1.78 1.65
CA TYR A 43 16.93 1.65 1.12
C TYR A 43 16.45 2.86 0.31
N GLY A 44 17.34 3.78 -0.05
CA GLY A 44 17.03 4.97 -0.85
C GLY A 44 16.59 4.64 -2.26
N LEU A 45 15.86 5.56 -2.88
CA LEU A 45 15.36 5.39 -4.24
C LEU A 45 16.49 5.17 -5.26
N ALA A 46 17.59 5.92 -5.16
CA ALA A 46 18.74 5.76 -6.06
C ALA A 46 19.31 4.34 -6.00
N GLN A 47 19.45 3.78 -4.78
CA GLN A 47 19.94 2.41 -4.59
C GLN A 47 18.96 1.37 -5.12
N MET A 48 17.65 1.60 -4.96
CA MET A 48 16.62 0.72 -5.52
C MET A 48 16.62 0.74 -7.06
N LEU A 49 16.76 1.93 -7.67
CA LEU A 49 16.87 2.09 -9.12
C LEU A 49 18.14 1.42 -9.68
N ASN A 50 19.25 1.51 -8.96
CA ASN A 50 20.53 0.92 -9.36
C ASN A 50 20.67 -0.56 -8.97
N GLY A 51 19.71 -1.14 -8.25
CA GLY A 51 19.77 -2.51 -7.77
C GLY A 51 20.80 -2.75 -6.66
N THR A 52 21.30 -1.69 -6.00
CA THR A 52 22.33 -1.76 -4.95
C THR A 52 21.77 -1.61 -3.53
N ALA A 53 20.47 -1.43 -3.37
CA ALA A 53 19.83 -1.37 -2.06
C ALA A 53 20.06 -2.65 -1.26
N HIS A 54 20.06 -2.52 0.07
CA HIS A 54 20.18 -3.67 0.96
C HIS A 54 18.93 -4.57 0.90
N LYS A 55 19.12 -5.87 1.16
CA LYS A 55 18.01 -6.79 1.43
C LYS A 55 17.27 -6.37 2.71
N PRO A 56 15.95 -6.43 2.77
CA PRO A 56 15.02 -6.88 1.75
C PRO A 56 14.55 -5.78 0.77
N PHE A 57 14.98 -4.54 0.89
CA PHE A 57 14.48 -3.40 0.10
C PHE A 57 14.72 -3.58 -1.40
N VAL A 58 15.87 -4.12 -1.78
CA VAL A 58 16.22 -4.42 -3.17
C VAL A 58 15.28 -5.43 -3.84
N TYR A 59 14.48 -6.18 -3.09
CA TYR A 59 13.52 -7.14 -3.66
C TYR A 59 12.24 -6.46 -4.20
N ARG A 60 11.99 -5.19 -3.85
CA ARG A 60 10.77 -4.43 -4.16
C ARG A 60 10.92 -3.68 -5.47
N GLN A 61 10.95 -4.44 -6.57
CA GLN A 61 11.42 -3.96 -7.87
C GLN A 61 10.34 -3.53 -8.84
N PHE A 62 9.04 -3.69 -8.55
CA PHE A 62 7.98 -3.33 -9.49
C PHE A 62 8.11 -1.87 -9.96
N ILE A 63 8.14 -0.92 -9.03
CA ILE A 63 8.24 0.52 -9.36
C ILE A 63 9.62 0.90 -9.91
N PRO A 64 10.75 0.53 -9.25
CA PRO A 64 12.08 0.86 -9.76
C PRO A 64 12.37 0.29 -11.15
N THR A 65 12.03 -0.98 -11.40
CA THR A 65 12.24 -1.61 -12.71
C THR A 65 11.39 -0.95 -13.79
N THR A 66 10.12 -0.63 -13.49
CA THR A 66 9.25 0.07 -14.44
C THR A 66 9.83 1.45 -14.78
N ALA A 67 10.31 2.20 -13.78
CA ALA A 67 10.94 3.49 -14.01
C ALA A 67 12.23 3.38 -14.82
N ASN A 68 13.03 2.33 -14.60
CA ASN A 68 14.21 2.04 -15.40
C ASN A 68 13.84 1.71 -16.86
N ILE A 69 12.89 0.81 -17.09
CA ILE A 69 12.47 0.47 -18.44
C ILE A 69 12.00 1.71 -19.20
N ILE A 70 11.13 2.52 -18.60
CA ILE A 70 10.66 3.75 -19.25
C ILE A 70 11.80 4.73 -19.47
N GLY A 71 12.60 5.00 -18.43
CA GLY A 71 13.69 5.97 -18.50
C GLY A 71 14.83 5.58 -19.46
N ASP A 72 15.08 4.27 -19.63
CA ASP A 72 16.14 3.80 -20.52
C ASP A 72 15.71 3.73 -22.00
N HIS A 73 14.40 3.67 -22.27
CA HIS A 73 13.84 3.67 -23.63
C HIS A 73 13.31 5.04 -24.07
N THR A 74 13.34 6.04 -23.20
CA THR A 74 12.93 7.41 -23.54
C THR A 74 14.08 8.16 -24.23
N PRO A 75 13.84 8.86 -25.37
CA PRO A 75 14.88 9.64 -26.04
C PRO A 75 15.49 10.70 -25.14
N GLU A 76 16.81 10.84 -25.16
CA GLU A 76 17.57 11.80 -24.34
C GLU A 76 17.07 13.24 -24.46
N LYS A 77 16.69 13.65 -25.66
CA LYS A 77 16.12 14.99 -25.92
C LYS A 77 14.89 15.26 -25.03
N PHE A 78 14.02 14.25 -24.86
CA PHE A 78 12.84 14.38 -24.01
C PHE A 78 13.21 14.35 -22.53
N ILE A 79 14.17 13.49 -22.14
CA ILE A 79 14.68 13.41 -20.78
C ILE A 79 15.26 14.75 -20.33
N ASN A 80 16.09 15.37 -21.18
CA ASN A 80 16.71 16.67 -20.89
C ASN A 80 15.66 17.78 -20.82
N LEU A 81 14.69 17.80 -21.75
CA LEU A 81 13.59 18.76 -21.72
C LEU A 81 12.83 18.71 -20.39
N VAL A 82 12.51 17.51 -19.90
CA VAL A 82 11.81 17.31 -18.62
C VAL A 82 12.73 17.64 -17.44
N GLY A 83 14.00 17.19 -17.49
CA GLY A 83 14.98 17.39 -16.43
C GLY A 83 15.36 18.86 -16.21
N ASP A 84 15.49 19.63 -17.28
CA ASP A 84 15.82 21.05 -17.22
C ASP A 84 14.67 21.90 -16.64
N ASN A 85 13.42 21.46 -16.85
CA ASN A 85 12.23 22.11 -16.29
C ASN A 85 11.83 21.57 -14.90
N TYR A 86 12.58 20.61 -14.36
CA TYR A 86 12.26 19.95 -13.09
C TYR A 86 12.36 20.86 -11.87
N ASP A 87 13.17 21.91 -11.93
CA ASP A 87 13.49 22.76 -10.76
C ASP A 87 12.31 23.58 -10.22
N ASN A 88 11.25 23.73 -11.00
CA ASN A 88 10.22 24.71 -10.71
C ASN A 88 9.06 24.26 -9.78
N PRO A 89 8.48 23.06 -9.85
CA PRO A 89 7.36 22.72 -8.98
C PRO A 89 7.78 22.09 -7.63
N PHE A 90 9.01 21.62 -7.47
CA PHE A 90 9.39 20.75 -6.35
C PHE A 90 10.31 21.40 -5.31
N LYS A 91 10.75 22.63 -5.50
CA LYS A 91 11.57 23.38 -4.53
C LYS A 91 10.92 23.55 -3.14
N HIS A 92 9.59 23.40 -3.06
CA HIS A 92 8.85 23.53 -1.80
C HIS A 92 8.72 22.23 -1.01
N TYR A 93 8.90 21.07 -1.66
CA TYR A 93 8.90 19.80 -0.96
C TYR A 93 10.34 19.44 -0.69
N ALA A 94 10.90 19.77 0.44
CA ALA A 94 12.25 19.45 0.93
C ALA A 94 12.97 18.29 0.17
N LEU A 95 13.06 18.43 -1.14
CA LEU A 95 13.84 17.56 -1.99
C LEU A 95 15.28 17.78 -1.55
N SER A 96 15.96 16.70 -1.24
CA SER A 96 17.36 16.80 -0.88
C SER A 96 18.10 17.49 -2.04
N SER A 97 19.10 18.30 -1.72
CA SER A 97 20.02 18.88 -2.70
C SER A 97 20.53 17.84 -3.71
N LYS A 98 20.63 16.58 -3.28
CA LYS A 98 21.06 15.44 -4.11
C LYS A 98 20.13 15.13 -5.30
N VAL A 99 18.84 15.44 -5.23
CA VAL A 99 17.94 15.28 -6.39
C VAL A 99 18.03 16.48 -7.31
N ILE A 100 18.18 17.70 -6.75
CA ILE A 100 18.27 18.94 -7.53
C ILE A 100 19.52 18.90 -8.41
N ASP A 101 20.64 18.44 -7.87
CA ASP A 101 21.92 18.36 -8.57
C ASP A 101 22.13 17.06 -9.36
N ALA A 102 21.13 16.15 -9.35
CA ALA A 102 21.24 14.87 -10.01
C ALA A 102 21.17 14.99 -11.54
N PRO A 103 21.73 14.03 -12.29
CA PRO A 103 21.61 13.98 -13.74
C PRO A 103 20.15 13.96 -14.21
N ALA A 104 19.86 14.57 -15.36
CA ALA A 104 18.51 14.66 -15.94
C ALA A 104 17.79 13.29 -16.02
N LYS A 105 18.53 12.24 -16.37
CA LYS A 105 18.01 10.86 -16.43
C LYS A 105 17.50 10.35 -15.07
N TYR A 106 18.20 10.67 -13.98
CA TYR A 106 17.76 10.31 -12.63
C TYR A 106 16.48 11.10 -12.24
N LYS A 107 16.46 12.41 -12.49
CA LYS A 107 15.29 13.27 -12.26
C LYS A 107 14.08 12.75 -13.01
N PHE A 108 14.25 12.32 -14.25
CA PHE A 108 13.17 11.74 -15.06
C PHE A 108 12.66 10.42 -14.46
N LYS A 109 13.54 9.49 -14.07
CA LYS A 109 13.15 8.25 -13.38
C LYS A 109 12.44 8.53 -12.04
N TRP A 110 12.91 9.53 -11.30
CA TRP A 110 12.30 10.00 -10.06
C TRP A 110 10.85 10.47 -10.29
N LEU A 111 10.61 11.25 -11.35
CA LEU A 111 9.25 11.67 -11.73
C LEU A 111 8.35 10.48 -12.08
N ILE A 112 8.87 9.49 -12.79
CA ILE A 112 8.10 8.27 -13.10
C ILE A 112 7.68 7.57 -11.80
N VAL A 113 8.62 7.38 -10.86
CA VAL A 113 8.33 6.77 -9.54
C VAL A 113 7.29 7.57 -8.78
N TYR A 114 7.42 8.91 -8.78
CA TYR A 114 6.47 9.80 -8.15
C TYR A 114 5.06 9.62 -8.70
N TRP A 115 4.89 9.71 -10.01
CA TRP A 115 3.58 9.56 -10.65
C TRP A 115 3.02 8.14 -10.54
N MET A 116 3.87 7.13 -10.62
CA MET A 116 3.42 5.74 -10.38
C MET A 116 2.82 5.59 -8.99
N GLY A 117 3.50 6.05 -7.95
CA GLY A 117 2.97 5.99 -6.58
C GLY A 117 1.62 6.69 -6.45
N PHE A 118 1.49 7.89 -7.02
CA PHE A 118 0.25 8.65 -7.05
C PHE A 118 -0.89 7.91 -7.76
N PHE A 119 -0.64 7.38 -8.97
CA PHE A 119 -1.68 6.69 -9.74
C PHE A 119 -2.04 5.33 -9.16
N LEU A 120 -1.12 4.63 -8.50
CA LEU A 120 -1.42 3.41 -7.76
C LEU A 120 -2.35 3.71 -6.58
N LEU A 121 -2.12 4.81 -5.85
CA LEU A 121 -3.03 5.25 -4.80
C LEU A 121 -4.40 5.63 -5.36
N LEU A 122 -4.46 6.46 -6.41
CA LEU A 122 -5.70 6.87 -7.05
C LEU A 122 -6.49 5.65 -7.58
N GLY A 123 -5.81 4.72 -8.25
CA GLY A 123 -6.39 3.47 -8.73
C GLY A 123 -6.97 2.61 -7.60
N SER A 124 -6.29 2.58 -6.44
CA SER A 124 -6.79 1.87 -5.26
C SER A 124 -8.14 2.39 -4.80
N LEU A 125 -8.36 3.72 -4.80
CA LEU A 125 -9.64 4.32 -4.41
C LEU A 125 -10.79 3.84 -5.31
N TYR A 126 -10.57 3.78 -6.63
CA TYR A 126 -11.58 3.29 -7.57
C TYR A 126 -11.88 1.80 -7.40
N ILE A 127 -10.85 0.97 -7.22
CA ILE A 127 -11.00 -0.47 -7.04
C ILE A 127 -11.73 -0.75 -5.72
N LEU A 128 -11.34 -0.10 -4.63
CA LEU A 128 -11.97 -0.23 -3.32
C LEU A 128 -13.45 0.19 -3.38
N ARG A 129 -13.75 1.34 -4.00
CA ARG A 129 -15.14 1.77 -4.22
C ARG A 129 -15.93 0.72 -4.98
N SER A 130 -15.40 0.20 -6.09
CA SER A 130 -16.09 -0.81 -6.89
C SER A 130 -16.33 -2.08 -6.10
N THR A 131 -15.34 -2.52 -5.32
CA THR A 131 -15.45 -3.67 -4.44
C THR A 131 -16.55 -3.47 -3.40
N LEU A 132 -16.58 -2.32 -2.73
CA LEU A 132 -17.59 -2.01 -1.71
C LEU A 132 -19.02 -2.02 -2.28
N ILE A 133 -19.22 -1.45 -3.47
CA ILE A 133 -20.53 -1.48 -4.16
C ILE A 133 -20.94 -2.91 -4.46
N ASP A 134 -20.03 -3.76 -4.93
CA ASP A 134 -20.31 -5.18 -5.20
C ASP A 134 -20.69 -5.96 -3.94
N PHE A 135 -20.27 -5.50 -2.75
CA PHE A 135 -20.67 -6.03 -1.46
C PHE A 135 -21.94 -5.37 -0.88
N GLY A 136 -22.66 -4.57 -1.68
CA GLY A 136 -23.91 -3.94 -1.28
C GLY A 136 -23.76 -2.76 -0.30
N VAL A 137 -22.58 -2.16 -0.24
CA VAL A 137 -22.35 -0.94 0.53
C VAL A 137 -22.99 0.25 -0.20
N SER A 138 -23.58 1.18 0.56
CA SER A 138 -24.19 2.38 -0.01
C SER A 138 -23.22 3.19 -0.88
N PRO A 139 -23.70 3.88 -1.93
CA PRO A 139 -22.84 4.68 -2.80
C PRO A 139 -22.02 5.74 -2.06
N LEU A 140 -22.58 6.34 -1.01
CA LEU A 140 -21.89 7.35 -0.20
C LEU A 140 -20.77 6.71 0.62
N ALA A 141 -21.08 5.65 1.38
CA ALA A 141 -20.08 4.93 2.17
C ALA A 141 -18.97 4.34 1.29
N ALA A 142 -19.32 3.85 0.09
CA ALA A 142 -18.34 3.33 -0.87
C ALA A 142 -17.37 4.39 -1.43
N VAL A 143 -17.75 5.67 -1.43
CA VAL A 143 -16.85 6.78 -1.78
C VAL A 143 -16.03 7.22 -0.57
N PHE A 144 -16.67 7.46 0.57
CA PHE A 144 -16.00 8.07 1.73
C PHE A 144 -15.07 7.11 2.47
N ALA A 145 -15.37 5.81 2.52
CA ALA A 145 -14.52 4.88 3.27
C ALA A 145 -13.09 4.75 2.69
N PRO A 146 -12.89 4.57 1.37
CA PRO A 146 -11.56 4.62 0.79
C PRO A 146 -10.88 5.98 0.98
N CYS A 147 -11.62 7.09 0.92
CA CYS A 147 -11.09 8.45 1.14
C CYS A 147 -10.56 8.61 2.57
N ILE A 148 -11.37 8.25 3.58
CA ILE A 148 -10.98 8.35 4.99
C ILE A 148 -9.76 7.47 5.26
N PHE A 149 -9.78 6.21 4.79
CA PHE A 149 -8.65 5.31 4.97
C PHE A 149 -7.38 5.86 4.31
N SER A 150 -7.50 6.38 3.08
CA SER A 150 -6.37 6.97 2.35
C SER A 150 -5.73 8.13 3.12
N LEU A 151 -6.52 9.05 3.65
CA LEU A 151 -6.04 10.17 4.47
C LEU A 151 -5.34 9.70 5.76
N CYS A 152 -5.66 8.51 6.27
CA CYS A 152 -4.97 7.93 7.41
C CYS A 152 -3.60 7.33 7.07
N ILE A 153 -3.28 7.05 5.79
CA ILE A 153 -2.04 6.37 5.40
C ILE A 153 -0.78 7.11 5.91
N PRO A 154 -0.57 8.42 5.70
CA PRO A 154 0.62 9.10 6.23
C PRO A 154 0.71 9.11 7.76
N ILE A 155 -0.42 8.96 8.47
CA ILE A 155 -0.47 8.80 9.92
C ILE A 155 -0.03 7.39 10.32
N ILE A 156 -0.47 6.36 9.56
CA ILE A 156 -0.13 4.96 9.79
C ILE A 156 1.35 4.68 9.45
N GLN A 157 1.91 5.38 8.48
CA GLN A 157 3.31 5.27 8.08
C GLN A 157 4.23 5.87 9.16
N THR A 158 4.47 5.11 10.22
CA THR A 158 5.36 5.44 11.32
C THR A 158 6.62 4.56 11.28
N GLY A 159 7.78 5.12 11.53
CA GLY A 159 9.06 4.38 11.42
C GLY A 159 9.59 4.22 9.99
N GLY A 160 8.78 4.46 8.98
CA GLY A 160 9.13 4.43 7.56
C GLY A 160 7.90 4.57 6.67
N GLY A 161 8.08 5.14 5.48
CA GLY A 161 7.10 5.19 4.41
C GLY A 161 7.83 5.05 3.09
N TYR A 162 7.26 4.29 2.16
CA TYR A 162 7.87 3.99 0.87
C TYR A 162 6.82 4.00 -0.23
N VAL A 163 7.23 4.35 -1.43
CA VAL A 163 6.32 4.42 -2.59
C VAL A 163 5.67 3.07 -2.91
N TYR A 164 6.35 1.97 -2.66
CA TYR A 164 5.79 0.62 -2.88
C TYR A 164 4.66 0.25 -1.91
N ASP A 165 4.44 1.00 -0.82
CA ASP A 165 3.28 0.81 0.07
C ASP A 165 1.96 1.13 -0.67
N TYR A 166 1.98 2.08 -1.61
CA TYR A 166 0.83 2.37 -2.49
C TYR A 166 0.62 1.26 -3.53
N GLY A 167 1.71 0.67 -4.04
CA GLY A 167 1.64 -0.54 -4.85
C GLY A 167 1.04 -1.72 -4.09
N GLU A 168 1.42 -1.90 -2.82
CA GLU A 168 0.84 -2.92 -1.95
C GLU A 168 -0.68 -2.74 -1.80
N LEU A 169 -1.15 -1.53 -1.46
CA LEU A 169 -2.58 -1.23 -1.35
C LEU A 169 -3.31 -1.49 -2.68
N PHE A 170 -2.73 -1.04 -3.80
CA PHE A 170 -3.32 -1.24 -5.13
C PHE A 170 -3.47 -2.72 -5.47
N PHE A 171 -2.41 -3.50 -5.35
CA PHE A 171 -2.42 -4.91 -5.70
C PHE A 171 -3.29 -5.74 -4.77
N MET A 172 -3.33 -5.44 -3.47
CA MET A 172 -4.24 -6.09 -2.53
C MET A 172 -5.70 -5.79 -2.86
N SER A 173 -6.04 -4.52 -3.14
CA SER A 173 -7.38 -4.11 -3.56
C SER A 173 -7.81 -4.81 -4.84
N LEU A 174 -6.92 -4.84 -5.84
CA LEU A 174 -7.17 -5.47 -7.13
C LEU A 174 -7.30 -6.99 -7.00
N ALA A 175 -6.49 -7.63 -6.15
CA ALA A 175 -6.57 -9.05 -5.88
C ALA A 175 -7.91 -9.44 -5.24
N VAL A 176 -8.39 -8.69 -4.24
CA VAL A 176 -9.72 -8.90 -3.63
C VAL A 176 -10.82 -8.72 -4.67
N TYR A 177 -10.77 -7.66 -5.46
CA TYR A 177 -11.75 -7.40 -6.52
C TYR A 177 -11.80 -8.53 -7.56
N LEU A 178 -10.65 -8.95 -8.10
CA LEU A 178 -10.57 -10.01 -9.11
C LEU A 178 -10.98 -11.38 -8.56
N THR A 179 -10.66 -11.65 -7.29
CA THR A 179 -11.09 -12.88 -6.61
C THR A 179 -12.61 -12.90 -6.49
N HIS A 180 -13.21 -11.80 -6.02
CA HIS A 180 -14.66 -11.66 -5.92
C HIS A 180 -15.37 -11.77 -7.29
N LYS A 181 -14.78 -11.18 -8.34
CA LYS A 181 -15.26 -11.27 -9.74
C LYS A 181 -14.97 -12.60 -10.41
N ASN A 182 -14.34 -13.55 -9.72
CA ASN A 182 -13.94 -14.86 -10.28
C ASN A 182 -13.10 -14.75 -11.57
N ARG A 183 -12.03 -13.93 -11.51
CA ARG A 183 -11.10 -13.71 -12.62
C ARG A 183 -9.71 -14.28 -12.31
N PRO A 184 -9.56 -15.62 -12.19
CA PRO A 184 -8.33 -16.24 -11.67
C PRO A 184 -7.11 -16.05 -12.58
N ILE A 185 -7.29 -15.94 -13.90
CA ILE A 185 -6.17 -15.72 -14.85
C ILE A 185 -5.58 -14.32 -14.69
N LEU A 186 -6.44 -13.28 -14.62
CA LEU A 186 -5.97 -11.91 -14.36
C LEU A 186 -5.32 -11.80 -12.99
N LEU A 187 -5.83 -12.55 -12.02
CA LEU A 187 -5.27 -12.60 -10.69
C LEU A 187 -3.86 -13.22 -10.67
N LEU A 188 -3.53 -14.20 -11.53
CA LEU A 188 -2.17 -14.73 -11.65
C LEU A 188 -1.17 -13.62 -12.05
N LEU A 189 -1.53 -12.76 -13.01
CA LEU A 189 -0.72 -11.61 -13.41
C LEU A 189 -0.56 -10.62 -12.27
N VAL A 190 -1.67 -10.32 -11.58
CA VAL A 190 -1.66 -9.41 -10.42
C VAL A 190 -0.78 -9.95 -9.31
N VAL A 191 -0.82 -11.24 -9.01
CA VAL A 191 0.02 -11.89 -7.99
C VAL A 191 1.50 -11.80 -8.35
N ALA A 192 1.86 -11.98 -9.63
CA ALA A 192 3.24 -11.83 -10.08
C ALA A 192 3.75 -10.39 -9.82
N PHE A 193 3.01 -9.36 -10.28
CA PHE A 193 3.38 -7.96 -10.07
C PHE A 193 3.33 -7.54 -8.60
N ALA A 194 2.37 -8.02 -7.85
CA ALA A 194 2.24 -7.77 -6.41
C ALA A 194 3.44 -8.31 -5.63
N THR A 195 3.87 -9.54 -5.95
CA THR A 195 5.07 -10.15 -5.34
C THR A 195 6.35 -9.42 -5.75
N PHE A 196 6.42 -8.96 -7.01
CA PHE A 196 7.49 -8.12 -7.51
C PHE A 196 7.52 -6.74 -6.88
N ASN A 197 6.36 -6.22 -6.43
CA ASN A 197 6.26 -4.99 -5.65
C ASN A 197 6.67 -5.19 -4.18
N LYS A 198 6.25 -6.32 -3.57
CA LYS A 198 6.58 -6.63 -2.17
C LYS A 198 6.48 -8.14 -1.91
N GLU A 199 7.58 -8.71 -1.48
CA GLU A 199 7.75 -10.15 -1.25
C GLU A 199 6.71 -10.74 -0.29
N SER A 200 6.20 -9.95 0.65
CA SER A 200 5.19 -10.37 1.64
C SER A 200 3.82 -10.69 1.03
N PHE A 201 3.56 -10.31 -0.23
CA PHE A 201 2.27 -10.59 -0.89
C PHE A 201 1.95 -12.10 -0.93
N LEU A 202 2.97 -12.96 -0.91
CA LEU A 202 2.83 -14.41 -0.76
C LEU A 202 1.90 -14.78 0.40
N PHE A 203 2.02 -14.10 1.53
CA PHE A 203 1.21 -14.34 2.72
C PHE A 203 -0.19 -13.71 2.64
N PHE A 204 -0.43 -12.83 1.68
CA PHE A 204 -1.77 -12.28 1.43
C PHE A 204 -2.65 -13.21 0.60
N ILE A 205 -2.08 -14.13 -0.19
CA ILE A 205 -2.85 -15.06 -1.03
C ILE A 205 -3.87 -15.87 -0.21
N PRO A 206 -3.54 -16.49 0.93
CA PRO A 206 -4.53 -17.17 1.77
C PRO A 206 -5.65 -16.26 2.29
N VAL A 207 -5.37 -14.97 2.46
CA VAL A 207 -6.37 -13.99 2.94
C VAL A 207 -7.50 -13.76 1.92
N LEU A 208 -7.27 -14.12 0.65
CA LEU A 208 -8.28 -14.05 -0.43
C LEU A 208 -9.31 -15.19 -0.37
N TYR A 209 -9.04 -16.26 0.39
CA TYR A 209 -9.86 -17.48 0.42
C TYR A 209 -11.37 -17.23 0.64
N PRO A 210 -11.82 -16.34 1.54
CA PRO A 210 -13.23 -16.10 1.77
C PRO A 210 -14.00 -15.55 0.57
N PHE A 211 -13.31 -14.92 -0.37
CA PHE A 211 -13.90 -14.32 -1.58
C PHE A 211 -13.98 -15.30 -2.76
N LEU A 212 -13.45 -16.51 -2.60
CA LEU A 212 -13.53 -17.54 -3.61
C LEU A 212 -14.98 -17.99 -3.82
N PRO A 213 -15.37 -18.34 -5.07
CA PRO A 213 -16.68 -18.89 -5.33
C PRO A 213 -16.87 -20.22 -4.58
N LYS A 214 -18.09 -20.44 -4.08
CA LYS A 214 -18.49 -21.72 -3.50
C LYS A 214 -18.49 -22.76 -4.61
N SER A 215 -17.49 -23.62 -4.65
CA SER A 215 -17.32 -24.68 -5.64
C SER A 215 -16.75 -25.94 -4.98
N PRO A 216 -16.85 -27.14 -5.59
CA PRO A 216 -16.22 -28.36 -5.09
C PRO A 216 -14.73 -28.18 -4.78
N LEU A 217 -14.19 -28.99 -3.88
CA LEU A 217 -12.78 -28.92 -3.45
C LEU A 217 -11.78 -29.00 -4.62
N ILE A 218 -12.08 -29.83 -5.62
CA ILE A 218 -11.26 -29.97 -6.83
C ILE A 218 -12.03 -29.36 -8.00
N SER A 219 -11.98 -28.03 -8.13
CA SER A 219 -12.51 -27.34 -9.29
C SER A 219 -11.36 -26.62 -10.01
N LYS A 220 -11.51 -26.46 -11.34
CA LYS A 220 -10.53 -25.71 -12.17
C LYS A 220 -10.20 -24.34 -11.54
N THR A 221 -11.20 -23.68 -10.98
CA THR A 221 -11.04 -22.39 -10.30
C THR A 221 -10.10 -22.51 -9.10
N LYS A 222 -10.30 -23.50 -8.21
CA LYS A 222 -9.45 -23.67 -7.03
C LYS A 222 -8.01 -24.10 -7.37
N ILE A 223 -7.84 -24.89 -8.41
CA ILE A 223 -6.50 -25.24 -8.93
C ILE A 223 -5.79 -23.95 -9.39
N LEU A 224 -6.47 -23.07 -10.15
CA LEU A 224 -5.91 -21.79 -10.58
C LEU A 224 -5.57 -20.87 -9.40
N TYR A 225 -6.32 -20.92 -8.29
CA TYR A 225 -5.95 -20.22 -7.06
C TYR A 225 -4.73 -20.85 -6.38
N GLY A 226 -4.58 -22.15 -6.38
CA GLY A 226 -3.36 -22.83 -5.92
C GLY A 226 -2.11 -22.44 -6.73
N LEU A 227 -2.26 -22.28 -8.04
CA LEU A 227 -1.17 -21.82 -8.93
C LEU A 227 -0.68 -20.41 -8.56
N GLN A 228 -1.51 -19.54 -7.98
CA GLN A 228 -1.08 -18.21 -7.54
C GLN A 228 0.02 -18.29 -6.49
N PHE A 229 -0.07 -19.26 -5.59
CA PHE A 229 0.97 -19.49 -4.60
C PHE A 229 2.30 -19.88 -5.28
N LEU A 230 2.25 -20.79 -6.26
CA LEU A 230 3.43 -21.17 -7.03
C LEU A 230 4.03 -20.01 -7.80
N VAL A 231 3.20 -19.18 -8.46
CA VAL A 231 3.66 -17.96 -9.15
C VAL A 231 4.36 -17.02 -8.18
N SER A 232 3.75 -16.74 -7.01
CA SER A 232 4.35 -15.87 -6.01
C SER A 232 5.67 -16.41 -5.47
N VAL A 233 5.75 -17.72 -5.17
CA VAL A 233 7.00 -18.36 -4.74
C VAL A 233 8.07 -18.25 -5.84
N SER A 234 7.72 -18.54 -7.10
CA SER A 234 8.66 -18.48 -8.23
C SER A 234 9.22 -17.06 -8.42
N VAL A 235 8.35 -16.04 -8.42
CA VAL A 235 8.77 -14.62 -8.52
C VAL A 235 9.68 -14.24 -7.34
N ASN A 236 9.33 -14.66 -6.13
CA ASN A 236 10.11 -14.36 -4.92
C ASN A 236 11.50 -15.00 -4.99
N LEU A 237 11.60 -16.27 -5.40
CA LEU A 237 12.87 -16.98 -5.57
C LEU A 237 13.72 -16.36 -6.67
N LEU A 238 13.11 -15.99 -7.81
CA LEU A 238 13.80 -15.33 -8.91
C LEU A 238 14.44 -14.01 -8.45
N ILE A 239 13.68 -13.14 -7.79
CA ILE A 239 14.18 -11.86 -7.30
C ILE A 239 15.30 -12.07 -6.28
N LYS A 240 15.12 -12.96 -5.33
CA LYS A 240 16.15 -13.29 -4.33
C LYS A 240 17.44 -13.82 -4.93
N ASN A 241 17.33 -14.60 -6.00
CA ASN A 241 18.50 -15.10 -6.72
C ASN A 241 19.24 -13.96 -7.44
N ILE A 242 18.51 -13.07 -8.15
CA ILE A 242 19.10 -11.94 -8.86
C ILE A 242 19.90 -11.04 -7.89
N TYR A 243 19.36 -10.76 -6.72
CA TYR A 243 19.97 -9.86 -5.72
C TYR A 243 20.62 -10.59 -4.56
N SER A 244 21.05 -11.85 -4.78
CA SER A 244 21.67 -12.67 -3.73
C SER A 244 22.96 -12.06 -3.16
N GLY A 245 23.75 -11.36 -4.01
CA GLY A 245 24.99 -10.71 -3.63
C GLY A 245 24.84 -9.39 -2.86
N ASN A 246 23.64 -8.80 -2.79
CA ASN A 246 23.45 -7.54 -2.08
C ASN A 246 23.63 -7.70 -0.57
N GLU A 247 24.05 -6.64 0.10
CA GLU A 247 24.17 -6.58 1.55
C GLU A 247 22.81 -6.68 2.26
N GLY A 248 22.82 -6.90 3.57
CA GLY A 248 21.63 -7.00 4.42
C GLY A 248 21.11 -8.42 4.56
N LYS A 249 20.05 -8.57 5.36
CA LYS A 249 19.39 -9.86 5.65
C LYS A 249 18.11 -10.00 4.82
N THR A 250 17.87 -11.20 4.31
CA THR A 250 16.63 -11.52 3.58
C THR A 250 15.37 -11.29 4.42
N VAL A 251 15.46 -11.57 5.73
CA VAL A 251 14.41 -11.30 6.73
C VAL A 251 15.08 -10.77 7.98
N GLU A 252 14.59 -9.66 8.48
CA GLU A 252 14.99 -9.12 9.77
C GLU A 252 13.99 -9.57 10.83
N ILE A 253 14.49 -10.23 11.88
CA ILE A 253 13.67 -10.68 13.01
C ILE A 253 13.75 -9.65 14.14
N TRP A 254 12.60 -9.09 14.48
CA TRP A 254 12.46 -8.05 15.50
C TRP A 254 11.70 -8.52 16.75
N PHE A 255 11.41 -9.83 16.87
CA PHE A 255 10.55 -10.42 17.88
C PHE A 255 10.84 -9.91 19.30
N SER A 256 12.08 -10.08 19.77
CA SER A 256 12.46 -9.67 21.13
C SER A 256 12.24 -8.16 21.36
N LYS A 257 12.63 -7.31 20.40
CA LYS A 257 12.43 -5.87 20.49
C LYS A 257 10.95 -5.49 20.47
N ASN A 258 10.12 -6.18 19.67
CA ASN A 258 8.69 -5.95 19.61
C ASN A 258 8.00 -6.37 20.91
N VAL A 259 8.30 -7.56 21.44
CA VAL A 259 7.75 -8.01 22.72
C VAL A 259 8.09 -7.02 23.84
N HIS A 260 9.37 -6.64 23.98
CA HIS A 260 9.77 -5.65 25.00
C HIS A 260 9.05 -4.31 24.82
N ARG A 261 8.92 -3.83 23.57
CA ARG A 261 8.23 -2.58 23.25
C ARG A 261 6.76 -2.63 23.62
N TYR A 262 6.03 -3.67 23.21
CA TYR A 262 4.57 -3.75 23.42
C TYR A 262 4.20 -4.11 24.87
N LEU A 263 5.13 -4.61 25.65
CA LEU A 263 4.96 -4.74 27.12
C LEU A 263 5.21 -3.42 27.86
N ASN A 264 5.84 -2.42 27.23
CA ASN A 264 6.10 -1.12 27.85
C ASN A 264 4.91 -0.16 27.66
N PRO A 265 4.20 0.26 28.74
CA PRO A 265 3.05 1.16 28.63
C PRO A 265 3.35 2.51 27.95
N ALA A 266 4.58 3.03 28.07
CA ALA A 266 4.99 4.28 27.43
C ALA A 266 4.94 4.21 25.87
N THR A 267 4.91 3.02 25.30
CA THR A 267 4.77 2.84 23.86
C THR A 267 3.43 3.34 23.35
N TYR A 268 2.39 3.22 24.16
CA TYR A 268 1.01 3.57 23.80
C TYR A 268 0.69 5.07 23.91
N LEU A 269 1.62 5.85 24.46
CA LEU A 269 1.46 7.30 24.67
C LEU A 269 2.34 8.15 23.74
N LYS A 270 2.91 7.55 22.67
CA LYS A 270 3.80 8.26 21.76
C LYS A 270 3.04 8.97 20.65
N PHE A 271 3.56 10.15 20.30
CA PHE A 271 3.06 10.99 19.21
C PHE A 271 4.16 11.25 18.17
N ASP A 272 3.76 11.63 16.97
CA ASP A 272 4.62 11.97 15.84
C ASP A 272 3.98 13.08 14.98
N GLY A 273 4.75 13.76 14.15
CA GLY A 273 4.24 14.75 13.21
C GLY A 273 3.68 14.11 11.96
N SER A 274 2.46 14.46 11.55
CA SER A 274 1.87 14.08 10.26
C SER A 274 0.92 15.16 9.78
N TYR A 275 0.99 15.56 8.53
CA TYR A 275 0.21 16.66 7.97
C TYR A 275 0.39 18.00 8.71
N GLY A 276 1.54 18.25 9.34
CA GLY A 276 1.75 19.41 10.20
C GLY A 276 1.04 19.34 11.55
N LEU A 277 0.43 18.21 11.90
CA LEU A 277 -0.28 17.98 13.16
C LEU A 277 0.45 16.97 14.04
N ILE A 278 0.24 17.06 15.34
CA ILE A 278 0.66 16.03 16.29
C ILE A 278 -0.35 14.89 16.23
N ALA A 279 0.08 13.73 15.73
CA ALA A 279 -0.75 12.54 15.55
C ALA A 279 -0.25 11.37 16.42
N PRO A 280 -1.10 10.39 16.75
CA PRO A 280 -0.69 9.18 17.44
C PRO A 280 0.39 8.43 16.66
N LYS A 281 1.46 8.01 17.33
CA LYS A 281 2.55 7.27 16.70
C LYS A 281 2.36 5.76 16.87
N GLY A 282 2.23 5.05 15.76
CA GLY A 282 2.21 3.60 15.76
C GLY A 282 1.02 3.01 16.53
N VAL A 283 1.26 1.98 17.31
CA VAL A 283 0.26 1.35 18.18
C VAL A 283 0.06 2.21 19.43
N SER A 284 -0.70 3.31 19.30
CA SER A 284 -1.04 4.18 20.43
C SER A 284 -2.41 3.84 21.01
N ILE A 285 -2.67 4.29 22.24
CA ILE A 285 -3.98 4.09 22.89
C ILE A 285 -5.14 4.67 22.05
N LEU A 286 -4.93 5.83 21.43
CA LEU A 286 -5.94 6.44 20.56
C LEU A 286 -6.19 5.59 19.31
N THR A 287 -5.15 5.06 18.69
CA THR A 287 -5.28 4.15 17.54
C THR A 287 -6.07 2.90 17.93
N LEU A 288 -5.77 2.30 19.10
CA LEU A 288 -6.48 1.12 19.59
C LEU A 288 -7.95 1.40 19.90
N ILE A 289 -8.25 2.56 20.53
CA ILE A 289 -9.64 3.00 20.79
C ILE A 289 -10.40 3.16 19.47
N LEU A 290 -9.82 3.82 18.46
CA LEU A 290 -10.45 4.03 17.16
C LEU A 290 -10.72 2.69 16.46
N ILE A 291 -9.76 1.77 16.47
CA ILE A 291 -9.95 0.41 15.90
C ILE A 291 -11.07 -0.31 16.66
N PHE A 292 -11.10 -0.25 17.97
CA PHE A 292 -12.14 -0.88 18.80
C PHE A 292 -13.53 -0.32 18.47
N ILE A 293 -13.67 1.02 18.35
CA ILE A 293 -14.92 1.67 17.97
C ILE A 293 -15.37 1.20 16.58
N LEU A 294 -14.48 1.18 15.59
CA LEU A 294 -14.77 0.73 14.23
C LEU A 294 -15.24 -0.74 14.22
N VAL A 295 -14.53 -1.62 14.91
CA VAL A 295 -14.91 -3.03 15.00
C VAL A 295 -16.27 -3.16 15.68
N LYS A 296 -16.49 -2.53 16.84
CA LYS A 296 -17.76 -2.57 17.57
C LYS A 296 -18.94 -2.07 16.71
N SER A 297 -18.72 -1.00 15.94
CA SER A 297 -19.76 -0.37 15.12
C SER A 297 -20.13 -1.20 13.89
N ALA A 298 -19.15 -1.83 13.23
CA ALA A 298 -19.36 -2.48 11.95
C ALA A 298 -19.51 -4.01 12.02
N TRP A 299 -18.86 -4.67 12.98
CA TRP A 299 -18.65 -6.12 12.96
C TRP A 299 -19.89 -6.97 12.73
N LYS A 300 -20.99 -6.65 13.41
CA LYS A 300 -22.25 -7.41 13.29
C LYS A 300 -22.93 -7.26 11.92
N TYR A 301 -22.61 -6.21 11.18
CA TYR A 301 -23.21 -5.87 9.90
C TYR A 301 -22.37 -6.31 8.70
N LEU A 302 -21.11 -6.75 8.93
CA LEU A 302 -20.24 -7.24 7.88
C LEU A 302 -20.82 -8.48 7.21
N ASP A 303 -20.70 -8.57 5.87
CA ASP A 303 -20.88 -9.83 5.12
C ASP A 303 -19.96 -10.92 5.70
N ASP A 304 -20.42 -12.17 5.77
CA ASP A 304 -19.66 -13.28 6.37
C ASP A 304 -18.31 -13.50 5.68
N ARG A 305 -18.22 -13.28 4.38
CA ARG A 305 -16.95 -13.40 3.63
C ARG A 305 -15.97 -12.32 4.06
N VAL A 306 -16.44 -11.08 4.24
CA VAL A 306 -15.64 -9.95 4.72
C VAL A 306 -15.18 -10.21 6.16
N ARG A 307 -16.06 -10.71 7.03
CA ARG A 307 -15.72 -11.06 8.42
C ARG A 307 -14.60 -12.11 8.48
N ARG A 308 -14.71 -13.17 7.66
CA ARG A 308 -13.67 -14.21 7.55
C ARG A 308 -12.36 -13.66 6.98
N HIS A 309 -12.44 -12.76 6.00
CA HIS A 309 -11.26 -12.06 5.46
C HIS A 309 -10.55 -11.26 6.55
N CYS A 310 -11.28 -10.47 7.35
CA CYS A 310 -10.72 -9.69 8.45
C CYS A 310 -10.00 -10.61 9.48
N LEU A 311 -10.61 -11.75 9.82
CA LEU A 311 -10.01 -12.71 10.76
C LEU A 311 -8.76 -13.36 10.18
N LEU A 312 -8.78 -13.81 8.92
CA LEU A 312 -7.61 -14.40 8.28
C LEU A 312 -6.48 -13.39 8.12
N ALA A 313 -6.80 -12.14 7.71
CA ALA A 313 -5.82 -11.07 7.63
C ALA A 313 -5.15 -10.83 9.00
N LEU A 314 -5.94 -10.80 10.08
CA LEU A 314 -5.42 -10.62 11.43
C LEU A 314 -4.55 -11.81 11.86
N ILE A 315 -5.04 -13.05 11.70
CA ILE A 315 -4.34 -14.27 12.11
C ILE A 315 -3.01 -14.43 11.40
N ILE A 316 -2.93 -14.04 10.12
CA ILE A 316 -1.70 -14.17 9.34
C ILE A 316 -0.77 -12.96 9.58
N ASN A 317 -1.32 -11.74 9.56
CA ASN A 317 -0.48 -10.55 9.60
C ASN A 317 0.04 -10.21 11.00
N LEU A 318 -0.74 -10.45 12.05
CA LEU A 318 -0.32 -10.10 13.41
C LEU A 318 0.93 -10.86 13.87
N PRO A 319 1.06 -12.19 13.68
CA PRO A 319 2.31 -12.90 13.96
C PRO A 319 3.48 -12.39 13.11
N LEU A 320 3.28 -12.13 11.81
CA LEU A 320 4.32 -11.59 10.94
C LEU A 320 4.78 -10.20 11.41
N PHE A 321 3.84 -9.36 11.85
CA PHE A 321 4.13 -8.05 12.42
C PHE A 321 4.97 -8.14 13.69
N ILE A 322 4.61 -9.04 14.61
CA ILE A 322 5.36 -9.23 15.87
C ILE A 322 6.74 -9.82 15.60
N LEU A 323 6.86 -10.77 14.66
CA LEU A 323 8.11 -11.45 14.35
C LEU A 323 9.07 -10.57 13.53
N ALA A 324 8.60 -9.95 12.47
CA ALA A 324 9.42 -9.32 11.45
C ALA A 324 9.11 -7.83 11.20
N GLY A 325 8.01 -7.29 11.71
CA GLY A 325 7.69 -5.86 11.61
C GLY A 325 8.71 -5.01 12.37
N PHE A 326 9.17 -3.93 11.76
CA PHE A 326 10.04 -2.98 12.48
C PHE A 326 9.27 -2.39 13.68
N PRO A 327 9.92 -2.19 14.83
CA PRO A 327 9.23 -1.74 16.04
C PRO A 327 8.43 -0.44 15.83
N ASN A 328 7.14 -0.49 16.13
CA ASN A 328 6.18 0.63 16.02
C ASN A 328 5.77 1.01 14.58
N GLU A 329 5.96 0.13 13.61
CA GLU A 329 5.65 0.38 12.20
C GLU A 329 4.31 -0.25 11.80
N ILE A 330 3.19 0.47 12.08
CA ILE A 330 1.82 -0.04 11.79
C ILE A 330 1.62 -0.40 10.31
N ARG A 331 2.32 0.26 9.37
CA ARG A 331 2.22 -0.09 7.95
C ARG A 331 2.57 -1.56 7.65
N ALA A 332 3.32 -2.24 8.54
CA ALA A 332 3.57 -3.67 8.44
C ALA A 332 2.30 -4.53 8.65
N LEU A 333 1.21 -3.94 9.16
CA LEU A 333 -0.13 -4.53 9.21
C LEU A 333 -0.91 -4.32 7.89
N GLY A 334 -0.23 -4.21 6.76
CA GLY A 334 -0.82 -3.90 5.46
C GLY A 334 -1.95 -4.84 5.02
N PHE A 335 -1.93 -6.12 5.42
CA PHE A 335 -3.00 -7.07 5.09
C PHE A 335 -4.35 -6.68 5.69
N LEU A 336 -4.35 -5.86 6.74
CA LEU A 336 -5.56 -5.34 7.37
C LEU A 336 -6.13 -4.08 6.69
N TYR A 337 -5.45 -3.50 5.70
CA TYR A 337 -5.91 -2.27 5.04
C TYR A 337 -7.29 -2.43 4.40
N ILE A 338 -7.49 -3.52 3.68
CA ILE A 338 -8.79 -3.83 3.06
C ILE A 338 -9.87 -4.03 4.12
N SER A 339 -9.53 -4.74 5.22
CA SER A 339 -10.41 -4.93 6.36
C SER A 339 -10.82 -3.59 7.00
N ALA A 340 -9.88 -2.67 7.18
CA ALA A 340 -10.13 -1.34 7.72
C ALA A 340 -11.10 -0.54 6.83
N VAL A 341 -10.92 -0.58 5.50
CA VAL A 341 -11.83 0.06 4.55
C VAL A 341 -13.25 -0.50 4.65
N PHE A 342 -13.42 -1.83 4.74
CA PHE A 342 -14.73 -2.43 4.96
C PHE A 342 -15.35 -2.00 6.29
N LEU A 343 -14.59 -2.00 7.40
CA LEU A 343 -15.08 -1.55 8.70
C LEU A 343 -15.56 -0.11 8.66
N ILE A 344 -14.79 0.80 8.05
CA ILE A 344 -15.18 2.20 7.87
C ILE A 344 -16.47 2.30 7.04
N ALA A 345 -16.54 1.56 5.92
CA ALA A 345 -17.68 1.60 5.02
C ALA A 345 -18.97 1.15 5.68
N TYR A 346 -18.94 0.03 6.40
CA TYR A 346 -20.12 -0.48 7.10
C TYR A 346 -20.49 0.42 8.31
N THR A 347 -19.51 1.05 8.97
CA THR A 347 -19.80 2.05 10.00
C THR A 347 -20.56 3.22 9.40
N ILE A 348 -20.08 3.83 8.31
CA ILE A 348 -20.76 4.94 7.63
C ILE A 348 -22.18 4.52 7.21
N GLN A 349 -22.33 3.35 6.58
CA GLN A 349 -23.64 2.86 6.11
C GLN A 349 -24.64 2.69 7.27
N GLN A 350 -24.20 2.30 8.46
CA GLN A 350 -25.10 2.22 9.62
C GLN A 350 -25.53 3.61 10.11
N TYR A 351 -24.61 4.58 10.12
CA TYR A 351 -24.99 5.96 10.44
C TYR A 351 -26.01 6.53 9.44
N GLU A 352 -25.80 6.32 8.12
CA GLU A 352 -26.77 6.72 7.09
C GLU A 352 -28.18 6.19 7.38
N LYS A 353 -28.30 4.90 7.75
CA LYS A 353 -29.61 4.26 8.05
C LYS A 353 -30.27 4.83 9.31
N ASN A 354 -29.49 5.35 10.25
CA ASN A 354 -30.06 5.92 11.48
C ASN A 354 -30.53 7.38 11.30
N PHE A 355 -30.14 8.03 10.21
CA PHE A 355 -30.52 9.42 9.90
C PHE A 355 -31.51 9.53 8.72
N ALA A 356 -31.77 8.42 8.01
CA ALA A 356 -32.78 8.33 6.95
C ALA A 356 -34.12 7.84 7.50
#